data_07ffc6f87be5dca70faa4eeb4d55dfa3
#
_entry.id   07ffc6f87be5dca70faa4eeb4d55dfa3
#
_cell.length_a   1.000
_cell.length_b   1.000
_cell.length_c   1.000
_cell.angle_alpha   90.00
_cell.angle_beta   90.00
_cell.angle_gamma   90.00
#
_symmetry.space_group_name_H-M   'P 1'
#
loop_
_entity.id
_entity.type
_entity.pdbx_description
1 polymer ?
#
loop_
_entity_poly.entity_id
_entity_poly.type
_entity_poly.pdbx_seq_one_letter_code
_entity_poly.pdbx_strand_id
1 'polypeptide(L)'
;MRSDRPQLECDTIDNFAHSVPAAGDGAQTGALVDADVYAEAKGTKSNTSDVTSFDFKTQVEQFVTYSKGRRLIPQRLRKEDEWTFFTVFFGLWELLEFSTLEKNIAMSAIEKSITELFHDLDVLAEHTTFPPKVVIPKMIDPTFLPRFQSSKKATREAQFAETQHELVFLWTYWNTVLLRCATNWKNGMIYMPEANELIMQEVRAKQLHSRQISDATGVGKQAPLFEYIEQPCLASQQGSAADMQASDAQKCSAPAEHLFW
;
A
#
# COMPACT_ATOMS: atom_id res chain seq x y z
N MET A 1 21.08 -18.36 -23.39
CA MET A 1 19.91 -18.02 -24.22
C MET A 1 19.25 -16.81 -23.56
N ARG A 2 19.42 -15.60 -24.13
CA ARG A 2 18.66 -14.42 -23.70
C ARG A 2 17.23 -14.63 -24.19
N SER A 3 16.29 -14.63 -23.27
CA SER A 3 14.85 -14.65 -23.58
C SER A 3 14.51 -13.32 -24.24
N ASP A 4 14.23 -13.33 -25.53
CA ASP A 4 13.59 -12.22 -26.25
C ASP A 4 12.13 -12.12 -25.80
N ARG A 5 11.93 -11.67 -24.56
CA ARG A 5 10.60 -11.21 -24.14
C ARG A 5 10.44 -9.80 -24.72
N PRO A 6 9.39 -9.52 -25.48
CA PRO A 6 9.11 -8.16 -25.91
C PRO A 6 9.04 -7.30 -24.66
N GLN A 7 9.88 -6.28 -24.58
CA GLN A 7 9.76 -5.25 -23.56
C GLN A 7 8.40 -4.60 -23.77
N LEU A 8 7.53 -4.72 -22.76
CA LEU A 8 6.31 -3.94 -22.69
C LEU A 8 6.74 -2.48 -22.48
N GLU A 9 6.79 -1.71 -23.56
CA GLU A 9 6.94 -0.27 -23.49
C GLU A 9 5.59 0.30 -23.03
N CYS A 10 5.51 0.77 -21.78
CA CYS A 10 4.40 1.59 -21.35
C CYS A 10 4.52 2.96 -22.00
N ASP A 11 3.61 3.28 -22.92
CA ASP A 11 3.59 4.57 -23.62
C ASP A 11 3.35 5.76 -22.68
N THR A 12 2.57 5.57 -21.62
CA THR A 12 2.24 6.60 -20.62
C THR A 12 1.99 5.98 -19.23
N ILE A 13 2.42 6.68 -18.20
CA ILE A 13 2.08 6.38 -16.80
C ILE A 13 1.42 7.61 -16.22
N ASP A 14 0.13 7.51 -15.93
CA ASP A 14 -0.63 8.55 -15.23
C ASP A 14 -0.68 8.20 -13.74
N ASN A 15 -0.15 9.07 -12.88
CA ASN A 15 -0.10 8.85 -11.44
C ASN A 15 -1.13 9.73 -10.73
N PHE A 16 -2.14 9.10 -10.13
CA PHE A 16 -3.16 9.75 -9.31
C PHE A 16 -2.87 9.62 -7.81
N ALA A 17 -1.83 8.87 -7.42
CA ALA A 17 -1.45 8.73 -6.04
C ALA A 17 -0.88 10.06 -5.51
N HIS A 18 -1.36 10.48 -4.34
CA HIS A 18 -0.90 11.67 -3.65
C HIS A 18 -0.36 11.31 -2.26
N SER A 19 0.78 11.89 -1.89
CA SER A 19 1.19 11.98 -0.50
C SER A 19 0.95 13.40 -0.03
N VAL A 20 0.15 13.56 1.02
CA VAL A 20 -0.06 14.87 1.64
C VAL A 20 0.88 14.94 2.84
N PRO A 21 1.65 16.05 3.01
CA PRO A 21 2.38 16.29 4.25
C PRO A 21 1.39 16.27 5.41
N ALA A 22 1.74 15.57 6.49
CA ALA A 22 0.90 15.50 7.68
C ALA A 22 0.51 16.92 8.12
N ALA A 23 -0.77 17.26 8.07
CA ALA A 23 -1.29 18.35 8.86
C ALA A 23 -1.02 18.01 10.33
N GLY A 24 -0.70 18.96 11.18
CA GLY A 24 -0.07 18.83 12.50
C GLY A 24 -0.62 17.83 13.52
N ASP A 25 -1.61 17.03 13.16
CA ASP A 25 -2.18 15.90 13.91
C ASP A 25 -1.77 14.51 13.35
N GLY A 26 -0.91 14.48 12.35
CA GLY A 26 -0.24 13.25 11.87
C GLY A 26 -1.04 12.37 10.89
N ALA A 27 -2.24 12.74 10.51
CA ALA A 27 -3.02 11.98 9.54
C ALA A 27 -2.53 12.23 8.11
N GLN A 28 -1.98 11.21 7.46
CA GLN A 28 -1.69 11.23 6.03
C GLN A 28 -2.90 10.70 5.26
N THR A 29 -3.64 11.58 4.64
CA THR A 29 -4.92 11.24 3.99
C THR A 29 -4.77 10.53 2.63
N GLY A 30 -3.63 10.69 1.96
CA GLY A 30 -3.39 10.07 0.64
C GLY A 30 -3.19 8.56 0.63
N ALA A 31 -3.14 7.90 1.79
CA ALA A 31 -2.93 6.46 1.92
C ALA A 31 -4.18 5.70 2.40
N LEU A 32 -5.32 6.38 2.54
CA LEU A 32 -6.59 5.79 2.97
C LEU A 32 -7.42 5.33 1.77
N VAL A 33 -8.22 4.30 1.95
CA VAL A 33 -9.25 3.91 0.98
C VAL A 33 -10.36 4.95 0.98
N ASP A 34 -10.92 5.23 2.17
CA ASP A 34 -11.99 6.21 2.36
C ASP A 34 -11.80 6.92 3.70
N ALA A 35 -11.71 8.24 3.66
CA ALA A 35 -11.47 9.07 4.85
C ALA A 35 -12.66 9.09 5.81
N ASP A 36 -13.89 8.94 5.31
CA ASP A 36 -15.10 8.94 6.14
C ASP A 36 -15.19 7.64 6.94
N VAL A 37 -14.91 6.48 6.30
CA VAL A 37 -14.81 5.18 6.99
C VAL A 37 -13.75 5.21 8.08
N TYR A 38 -12.59 5.78 7.78
CA TYR A 38 -11.52 5.93 8.75
C TYR A 38 -11.94 6.81 9.93
N ALA A 39 -12.54 7.97 9.69
CA ALA A 39 -13.00 8.89 10.72
C ALA A 39 -14.09 8.26 11.61
N GLU A 40 -15.05 7.53 10.99
CA GLU A 40 -16.08 6.80 11.72
C GLU A 40 -15.47 5.77 12.67
N ALA A 41 -14.51 4.97 12.19
CA ALA A 41 -13.84 3.95 12.99
C ALA A 41 -13.08 4.53 14.19
N LYS A 42 -12.45 5.69 14.03
CA LYS A 42 -11.72 6.42 15.09
C LYS A 42 -12.64 7.21 16.02
N GLY A 43 -13.96 7.26 15.76
CA GLY A 43 -14.91 8.08 16.52
C GLY A 43 -14.68 9.58 16.38
N THR A 44 -13.97 10.01 15.34
CA THR A 44 -13.71 11.41 15.04
C THR A 44 -14.75 11.90 14.04
N LYS A 45 -15.26 13.13 14.22
CA LYS A 45 -16.08 13.74 13.17
C LYS A 45 -15.15 14.14 12.04
N SER A 46 -15.44 13.63 10.83
CA SER A 46 -14.82 14.12 9.61
C SER A 46 -15.17 15.62 9.48
N ASN A 47 -14.26 16.51 9.89
CA ASN A 47 -14.36 17.93 9.58
C ASN A 47 -13.88 18.10 8.12
N THR A 48 -14.66 17.56 7.19
CA THR A 48 -14.38 17.54 5.75
C THR A 48 -14.32 18.92 5.09
N SER A 49 -14.47 20.01 5.84
CA SER A 49 -14.52 21.36 5.25
C SER A 49 -13.14 21.98 4.97
N ASP A 50 -12.03 21.50 5.57
CA ASP A 50 -10.76 22.18 5.45
C ASP A 50 -9.57 21.33 4.96
N VAL A 51 -9.72 20.01 4.84
CA VAL A 51 -8.65 19.15 4.30
C VAL A 51 -9.20 18.41 3.09
N THR A 52 -8.73 18.76 1.90
CA THR A 52 -8.96 17.96 0.69
C THR A 52 -8.40 16.56 0.95
N SER A 53 -9.25 15.59 1.22
CA SER A 53 -8.89 14.20 1.31
C SER A 53 -8.38 13.76 -0.06
N PHE A 54 -7.22 13.10 -0.11
CA PHE A 54 -6.69 12.47 -1.32
C PHE A 54 -6.75 10.95 -1.20
N ASP A 55 -7.79 10.44 -0.55
CA ASP A 55 -8.08 9.02 -0.45
C ASP A 55 -8.32 8.36 -1.82
N PHE A 56 -8.52 7.05 -1.85
CA PHE A 56 -8.72 6.32 -3.11
C PHE A 56 -9.95 6.81 -3.85
N LYS A 57 -11.04 7.09 -3.14
CA LYS A 57 -12.26 7.68 -3.69
C LYS A 57 -11.99 8.96 -4.47
N THR A 58 -11.28 9.90 -3.85
CA THR A 58 -10.90 11.17 -4.52
C THR A 58 -9.99 10.93 -5.73
N GLN A 59 -9.07 9.97 -5.66
CA GLN A 59 -8.21 9.62 -6.79
C GLN A 59 -9.02 9.04 -7.97
N VAL A 60 -10.03 8.22 -7.69
CA VAL A 60 -10.96 7.71 -8.72
C VAL A 60 -11.80 8.85 -9.33
N GLU A 61 -12.27 9.79 -8.53
CA GLU A 61 -12.98 10.99 -9.03
C GLU A 61 -12.10 11.85 -9.95
N GLN A 62 -10.83 12.01 -9.61
CA GLN A 62 -9.85 12.70 -10.46
C GLN A 62 -9.64 11.95 -11.79
N PHE A 63 -9.49 10.62 -11.74
CA PHE A 63 -9.42 9.81 -12.96
C PHE A 63 -10.69 9.96 -13.82
N VAL A 64 -11.88 9.91 -13.22
CA VAL A 64 -13.16 10.09 -13.93
C VAL A 64 -13.21 11.45 -14.62
N THR A 65 -12.77 12.50 -13.94
CA THR A 65 -12.73 13.87 -14.50
C THR A 65 -11.74 13.94 -15.66
N TYR A 66 -10.56 13.36 -15.49
CA TYR A 66 -9.53 13.26 -16.54
C TYR A 66 -10.03 12.46 -17.75
N SER A 67 -10.67 11.32 -17.54
CA SER A 67 -11.20 10.46 -18.60
C SER A 67 -12.29 11.15 -19.41
N LYS A 68 -13.16 11.95 -18.76
CA LYS A 68 -14.17 12.77 -19.42
C LYS A 68 -13.53 13.82 -20.33
N GLY A 69 -12.46 14.47 -19.88
CA GLY A 69 -11.68 15.40 -20.68
C GLY A 69 -11.08 14.73 -21.92
N ARG A 70 -10.51 13.52 -21.79
CA ARG A 70 -9.97 12.74 -22.93
C ARG A 70 -11.04 12.33 -23.94
N ARG A 71 -12.29 12.10 -23.54
CA ARG A 71 -13.39 11.76 -24.44
C ARG A 71 -13.76 12.90 -25.41
N LEU A 72 -13.36 14.14 -25.11
CA LEU A 72 -13.52 15.29 -26.01
C LEU A 72 -12.56 15.25 -27.20
N ILE A 73 -11.47 14.46 -27.10
CA ILE A 73 -10.52 14.25 -28.20
C ILE A 73 -11.19 13.34 -29.24
N PRO A 74 -11.16 13.68 -30.56
CA PRO A 74 -11.72 12.82 -31.59
C PRO A 74 -11.18 11.41 -31.53
N GLN A 75 -12.04 10.40 -31.64
CA GLN A 75 -11.70 8.98 -31.51
C GLN A 75 -10.52 8.54 -32.37
N ARG A 76 -10.40 9.09 -33.58
CA ARG A 76 -9.27 8.86 -34.51
C ARG A 76 -7.90 9.28 -33.98
N LEU A 77 -7.87 10.14 -32.96
CA LEU A 77 -6.65 10.65 -32.32
C LEU A 77 -6.40 10.00 -30.93
N ARG A 78 -7.34 9.18 -30.47
CA ARG A 78 -7.18 8.40 -29.23
C ARG A 78 -6.54 7.06 -29.60
N LYS A 79 -5.40 6.74 -28.97
CA LYS A 79 -4.98 5.34 -28.87
C LYS A 79 -6.02 4.67 -27.97
N GLU A 80 -6.69 3.62 -28.46
CA GLU A 80 -7.62 2.85 -27.64
C GLU A 80 -6.83 2.11 -26.56
N ASP A 81 -7.18 2.38 -25.31
CA ASP A 81 -6.44 1.89 -24.13
C ASP A 81 -6.86 0.45 -23.78
N GLU A 82 -6.87 -0.46 -24.76
CA GLU A 82 -7.17 -1.89 -24.53
C GLU A 82 -6.23 -2.54 -23.50
N TRP A 83 -5.05 -1.95 -23.30
CA TRP A 83 -3.99 -2.41 -22.44
C TRP A 83 -3.78 -1.55 -21.18
N THR A 84 -4.79 -0.78 -20.79
CA THR A 84 -4.69 0.01 -19.54
C THR A 84 -4.71 -0.89 -18.33
N PHE A 85 -3.72 -0.72 -17.46
CA PHE A 85 -3.62 -1.38 -16.16
C PHE A 85 -3.74 -0.33 -15.07
N PHE A 86 -4.55 -0.64 -14.06
CA PHE A 86 -4.65 0.17 -12.84
C PHE A 86 -3.90 -0.55 -11.72
N THR A 87 -2.99 0.13 -11.04
CA THR A 87 -2.34 -0.39 -9.85
C THR A 87 -2.94 0.31 -8.63
N VAL A 88 -3.48 -0.48 -7.71
CA VAL A 88 -4.16 -0.01 -6.50
C VAL A 88 -3.51 -0.67 -5.29
N PHE A 89 -2.95 0.13 -4.38
CA PHE A 89 -2.32 -0.36 -3.16
C PHE A 89 -2.69 0.54 -1.99
N PHE A 90 -3.61 0.06 -1.17
CA PHE A 90 -4.15 0.75 0.02
C PHE A 90 -4.32 -0.23 1.17
N GLY A 91 -4.52 0.30 2.39
CA GLY A 91 -4.86 -0.47 3.57
C GLY A 91 -3.73 -0.58 4.59
N LEU A 92 -2.48 -0.28 4.23
CA LEU A 92 -1.37 -0.39 5.17
C LEU A 92 -1.50 0.59 6.32
N TRP A 93 -1.91 1.83 6.02
CA TRP A 93 -2.14 2.85 7.02
C TRP A 93 -3.33 2.49 7.92
N GLU A 94 -4.43 2.07 7.30
CA GLU A 94 -5.62 1.61 8.02
C GLU A 94 -5.27 0.47 9.00
N LEU A 95 -4.51 -0.54 8.57
CA LEU A 95 -4.13 -1.65 9.45
C LEU A 95 -3.35 -1.18 10.68
N LEU A 96 -2.39 -0.27 10.48
CA LEU A 96 -1.60 0.29 11.58
C LEU A 96 -2.47 1.06 12.58
N GLU A 97 -3.42 1.85 12.07
CA GLU A 97 -4.29 2.66 12.90
C GLU A 97 -5.42 1.84 13.54
N PHE A 98 -6.01 0.90 12.80
CA PHE A 98 -7.07 0.03 13.31
C PHE A 98 -6.56 -0.97 14.35
N SER A 99 -5.26 -1.29 14.36
CA SER A 99 -4.67 -2.12 15.42
C SER A 99 -4.71 -1.49 16.80
N THR A 100 -5.04 -0.20 16.91
CA THR A 100 -5.23 0.50 18.19
C THR A 100 -6.68 0.46 18.69
N LEU A 101 -7.62 -0.06 17.89
CA LEU A 101 -9.05 -0.12 18.20
C LEU A 101 -9.43 -1.47 18.81
N GLU A 102 -10.62 -1.53 19.40
CA GLU A 102 -11.20 -2.82 19.78
C GLU A 102 -11.37 -3.72 18.56
N LYS A 103 -11.06 -4.99 18.72
CA LYS A 103 -11.03 -5.99 17.64
C LYS A 103 -12.26 -5.99 16.74
N ASN A 104 -13.47 -5.94 17.33
CA ASN A 104 -14.71 -5.96 16.55
C ASN A 104 -14.89 -4.67 15.74
N ILE A 105 -14.47 -3.52 16.29
CA ILE A 105 -14.48 -2.24 15.58
C ILE A 105 -13.49 -2.26 14.43
N ALA A 106 -12.27 -2.74 14.68
CA ALA A 106 -11.23 -2.87 13.65
C ALA A 106 -11.66 -3.78 12.49
N MET A 107 -12.26 -4.94 12.78
CA MET A 107 -12.79 -5.85 11.78
C MET A 107 -13.90 -5.21 10.95
N SER A 108 -14.85 -4.53 11.59
CA SER A 108 -15.93 -3.82 10.90
C SER A 108 -15.41 -2.69 10.01
N ALA A 109 -14.41 -1.95 10.49
CA ALA A 109 -13.76 -0.90 9.71
C ALA A 109 -13.04 -1.45 8.47
N ILE A 110 -12.34 -2.58 8.61
CA ILE A 110 -11.70 -3.29 7.49
C ILE A 110 -12.74 -3.72 6.45
N GLU A 111 -13.86 -4.30 6.87
CA GLU A 111 -14.92 -4.72 5.94
C GLU A 111 -15.52 -3.53 5.19
N LYS A 112 -15.77 -2.42 5.89
CA LYS A 112 -16.25 -1.19 5.27
C LYS A 112 -15.23 -0.62 4.28
N SER A 113 -13.97 -0.46 4.68
CA SER A 113 -12.91 0.06 3.80
C SER A 113 -12.79 -0.77 2.52
N ILE A 114 -12.78 -2.10 2.63
CA ILE A 114 -12.71 -2.96 1.44
C ILE A 114 -13.99 -2.86 0.60
N THR A 115 -15.15 -2.71 1.21
CA THR A 115 -16.40 -2.50 0.48
C THR A 115 -16.36 -1.22 -0.34
N GLU A 116 -15.90 -0.11 0.25
CA GLU A 116 -15.73 1.16 -0.46
C GLU A 116 -14.67 1.06 -1.56
N LEU A 117 -13.56 0.35 -1.33
CA LEU A 117 -12.56 0.10 -2.37
C LEU A 117 -13.19 -0.55 -3.60
N PHE A 118 -14.03 -1.57 -3.42
CA PHE A 118 -14.69 -2.23 -4.54
C PHE A 118 -15.82 -1.40 -5.16
N HIS A 119 -16.50 -0.57 -4.37
CA HIS A 119 -17.44 0.41 -4.88
C HIS A 119 -16.73 1.41 -5.83
N ASP A 120 -15.59 1.93 -5.43
CA ASP A 120 -14.80 2.85 -6.24
C ASP A 120 -14.22 2.17 -7.49
N LEU A 121 -13.87 0.87 -7.42
CA LEU A 121 -13.50 0.09 -8.60
C LEU A 121 -14.70 -0.09 -9.56
N ASP A 122 -15.93 -0.17 -9.07
CA ASP A 122 -17.11 -0.20 -9.92
C ASP A 122 -17.31 1.15 -10.63
N VAL A 123 -17.13 2.26 -9.92
CA VAL A 123 -17.14 3.61 -10.52
C VAL A 123 -16.06 3.73 -11.60
N LEU A 124 -14.85 3.22 -11.33
CA LEU A 124 -13.76 3.19 -12.31
C LEU A 124 -14.14 2.37 -13.55
N ALA A 125 -14.75 1.19 -13.36
CA ALA A 125 -15.17 0.32 -14.45
C ALA A 125 -16.23 0.95 -15.34
N GLU A 126 -17.17 1.70 -14.78
CA GLU A 126 -18.20 2.43 -15.54
C GLU A 126 -17.60 3.54 -16.42
N HIS A 127 -16.40 4.02 -16.10
CA HIS A 127 -15.74 5.12 -16.80
C HIS A 127 -14.61 4.67 -17.73
N THR A 128 -14.36 3.37 -17.86
CA THR A 128 -13.42 2.79 -18.82
C THR A 128 -14.13 2.30 -20.08
N THR A 129 -13.44 2.30 -21.21
CA THR A 129 -14.01 1.80 -22.48
C THR A 129 -14.03 0.27 -22.53
N PHE A 130 -13.04 -0.37 -21.91
CA PHE A 130 -12.91 -1.82 -21.78
C PHE A 130 -12.95 -2.22 -20.31
N PRO A 131 -13.32 -3.46 -19.99
CA PRO A 131 -13.25 -3.95 -18.61
C PRO A 131 -11.86 -3.72 -18.02
N PRO A 132 -11.74 -3.03 -16.89
CA PRO A 132 -10.45 -2.64 -16.34
C PRO A 132 -9.64 -3.87 -15.90
N LYS A 133 -8.33 -3.78 -16.08
CA LYS A 133 -7.35 -4.73 -15.55
C LYS A 133 -6.71 -4.08 -14.33
N VAL A 134 -6.98 -4.60 -13.17
CA VAL A 134 -6.55 -4.01 -11.89
C VAL A 134 -5.53 -4.91 -11.22
N VAL A 135 -4.40 -4.35 -10.82
CA VAL A 135 -3.38 -5.01 -10.01
C VAL A 135 -3.55 -4.52 -8.58
N ILE A 136 -3.97 -5.40 -7.70
CA ILE A 136 -4.10 -5.14 -6.26
C ILE A 136 -3.18 -6.12 -5.52
N PRO A 137 -1.95 -5.72 -5.16
CA PRO A 137 -1.08 -6.59 -4.37
C PRO A 137 -1.76 -6.96 -3.05
N LYS A 138 -1.61 -8.21 -2.63
CA LYS A 138 -1.95 -8.57 -1.26
C LYS A 138 -1.14 -7.71 -0.30
N MET A 139 -1.79 -7.32 0.79
CA MET A 139 -1.14 -6.52 1.82
C MET A 139 0.07 -7.25 2.38
N ILE A 140 1.19 -6.54 2.47
CA ILE A 140 2.40 -7.02 3.14
C ILE A 140 2.18 -7.07 4.65
N ASP A 141 2.87 -7.99 5.32
CA ASP A 141 2.84 -8.05 6.79
C ASP A 141 3.47 -6.78 7.37
N PRO A 142 2.68 -5.91 8.02
CA PRO A 142 3.19 -4.64 8.52
C PRO A 142 4.15 -4.79 9.68
N THR A 143 4.24 -5.97 10.31
CA THR A 143 5.17 -6.22 11.41
C THR A 143 6.63 -6.28 10.95
N PHE A 144 6.89 -6.46 9.66
CA PHE A 144 8.24 -6.36 9.08
C PHE A 144 8.68 -4.94 8.77
N LEU A 145 7.75 -3.98 8.77
CA LEU A 145 8.08 -2.60 8.45
C LEU A 145 8.97 -1.97 9.51
N PRO A 146 9.97 -1.16 9.11
CA PRO A 146 10.86 -0.47 10.05
C PRO A 146 10.11 0.36 11.09
N ARG A 147 9.01 1.00 10.70
CA ARG A 147 8.16 1.78 11.60
C ARG A 147 7.63 0.94 12.77
N PHE A 148 7.15 -0.29 12.50
CA PHE A 148 6.68 -1.19 13.55
C PHE A 148 7.85 -1.71 14.39
N GLN A 149 8.94 -2.13 13.75
CA GLN A 149 10.12 -2.65 14.44
C GLN A 149 10.78 -1.61 15.35
N SER A 150 10.74 -0.32 14.99
CA SER A 150 11.27 0.74 15.85
C SER A 150 10.51 0.90 17.16
N SER A 151 9.21 0.59 17.19
CA SER A 151 8.39 0.63 18.41
C SER A 151 8.81 -0.40 19.45
N LYS A 152 9.47 -1.50 19.05
CA LYS A 152 9.98 -2.55 19.95
C LYS A 152 10.92 -2.01 21.01
N LYS A 153 11.75 -1.00 20.66
CA LYS A 153 12.70 -0.39 21.60
C LYS A 153 12.02 0.50 22.65
N ALA A 154 10.84 1.05 22.34
CA ALA A 154 10.13 1.99 23.18
C ALA A 154 9.04 1.33 24.06
N THR A 155 8.67 0.10 23.75
CA THR A 155 7.52 -0.59 24.34
C THR A 155 7.98 -1.78 25.20
N ARG A 156 7.22 -2.12 26.26
CA ARG A 156 7.47 -3.33 27.03
C ARG A 156 7.30 -4.57 26.13
N GLU A 157 8.15 -5.56 26.29
CA GLU A 157 8.17 -6.77 25.44
C GLU A 157 6.81 -7.47 25.35
N ALA A 158 6.11 -7.63 26.47
CA ALA A 158 4.77 -8.24 26.48
C ALA A 158 3.74 -7.43 25.68
N GLN A 159 3.74 -6.11 25.83
CA GLN A 159 2.84 -5.22 25.10
C GLN A 159 3.18 -5.19 23.60
N PHE A 160 4.47 -5.23 23.24
CA PHE A 160 4.90 -5.32 21.86
C PHE A 160 4.41 -6.63 21.21
N ALA A 161 4.55 -7.76 21.92
CA ALA A 161 4.09 -9.07 21.43
C ALA A 161 2.56 -9.10 21.22
N GLU A 162 1.79 -8.49 22.12
CA GLU A 162 0.33 -8.38 22.00
C GLU A 162 -0.05 -7.54 20.78
N THR A 163 0.55 -6.37 20.61
CA THR A 163 0.32 -5.50 19.45
C THR A 163 0.72 -6.20 18.14
N GLN A 164 1.83 -6.94 18.13
CA GLN A 164 2.25 -7.72 16.98
C GLN A 164 1.23 -8.79 16.63
N HIS A 165 0.74 -9.53 17.60
CA HIS A 165 -0.26 -10.58 17.41
C HIS A 165 -1.56 -9.99 16.82
N GLU A 166 -2.04 -8.88 17.37
CA GLU A 166 -3.23 -8.20 16.89
C GLU A 166 -3.05 -7.71 15.43
N LEU A 167 -1.92 -7.11 15.13
CA LEU A 167 -1.63 -6.59 13.79
C LEU A 167 -1.53 -7.72 12.75
N VAL A 168 -0.92 -8.86 13.09
CA VAL A 168 -0.88 -10.06 12.22
C VAL A 168 -2.28 -10.61 11.99
N PHE A 169 -3.13 -10.63 13.03
CA PHE A 169 -4.52 -11.04 12.89
C PHE A 169 -5.28 -10.12 11.90
N LEU A 170 -5.20 -8.80 12.07
CA LEU A 170 -5.88 -7.83 11.22
C LEU A 170 -5.35 -7.87 9.78
N TRP A 171 -4.05 -8.03 9.59
CA TRP A 171 -3.44 -8.23 8.27
C TRP A 171 -3.98 -9.48 7.56
N THR A 172 -4.07 -10.60 8.27
CA THR A 172 -4.63 -11.84 7.73
C THR A 172 -6.10 -11.65 7.37
N TYR A 173 -6.84 -10.97 8.23
CA TYR A 173 -8.25 -10.67 8.02
C TYR A 173 -8.47 -9.76 6.81
N TRP A 174 -7.68 -8.68 6.68
CA TRP A 174 -7.68 -7.79 5.50
C TRP A 174 -7.52 -8.58 4.20
N ASN A 175 -6.46 -9.37 4.10
CA ASN A 175 -6.19 -10.16 2.90
C ASN A 175 -7.29 -11.19 2.59
N THR A 176 -7.92 -11.74 3.63
CA THR A 176 -9.04 -12.68 3.47
C THR A 176 -10.28 -11.98 2.89
N VAL A 177 -10.65 -10.82 3.44
CA VAL A 177 -11.79 -10.04 2.97
C VAL A 177 -11.52 -9.51 1.56
N LEU A 178 -10.32 -8.98 1.32
CA LEU A 178 -9.89 -8.49 0.01
C LEU A 178 -9.96 -9.58 -1.07
N LEU A 179 -9.44 -10.77 -0.79
CA LEU A 179 -9.50 -11.90 -1.71
C LEU A 179 -10.94 -12.33 -2.01
N ARG A 180 -11.80 -12.37 -0.99
CA ARG A 180 -13.22 -12.71 -1.14
C ARG A 180 -13.92 -11.71 -2.06
N CYS A 181 -13.71 -10.41 -1.86
CA CYS A 181 -14.29 -9.36 -2.70
C CYS A 181 -13.74 -9.41 -4.13
N ALA A 182 -12.42 -9.57 -4.29
CA ALA A 182 -11.77 -9.68 -5.59
C ALA A 182 -12.27 -10.87 -6.42
N THR A 183 -12.47 -12.04 -5.79
CA THR A 183 -12.98 -13.23 -6.46
C THR A 183 -14.43 -13.05 -6.94
N ASN A 184 -15.22 -12.26 -6.22
CA ASN A 184 -16.63 -12.02 -6.54
C ASN A 184 -16.85 -10.85 -7.49
N TRP A 185 -15.85 -9.99 -7.68
CA TRP A 185 -15.96 -8.83 -8.56
C TRP A 185 -16.05 -9.25 -10.03
N LYS A 186 -16.99 -8.66 -10.79
CA LYS A 186 -17.32 -9.08 -12.17
C LYS A 186 -17.12 -7.98 -13.21
N ASN A 187 -16.81 -6.75 -12.78
CA ASN A 187 -16.76 -5.59 -13.68
C ASN A 187 -15.41 -5.40 -14.37
N GLY A 188 -14.46 -6.35 -14.14
CA GLY A 188 -13.15 -6.34 -14.76
C GLY A 188 -12.31 -7.56 -14.37
N MET A 189 -11.00 -7.43 -14.48
CA MET A 189 -10.04 -8.46 -14.09
C MET A 189 -9.17 -7.95 -12.96
N ILE A 190 -9.05 -8.71 -11.87
CA ILE A 190 -8.14 -8.40 -10.76
C ILE A 190 -7.01 -9.41 -10.76
N TYR A 191 -5.79 -8.90 -10.68
CA TYR A 191 -4.58 -9.65 -10.43
C TYR A 191 -4.01 -9.28 -9.06
N MET A 192 -3.82 -10.28 -8.20
CA MET A 192 -3.35 -10.09 -6.82
C MET A 192 -1.97 -10.74 -6.62
N PRO A 193 -0.87 -10.02 -6.86
CA PRO A 193 0.46 -10.54 -6.62
C PRO A 193 0.73 -10.71 -5.11
N GLU A 194 1.52 -11.74 -4.79
CA GLU A 194 1.96 -12.08 -3.42
C GLU A 194 3.17 -11.21 -3.02
N ALA A 195 2.95 -9.91 -2.82
CA ALA A 195 4.03 -8.99 -2.48
C ALA A 195 4.75 -9.36 -1.17
N ASN A 196 4.01 -9.91 -0.19
CA ASN A 196 4.57 -10.34 1.08
C ASN A 196 5.58 -11.47 0.92
N GLU A 197 5.34 -12.40 0.01
CA GLU A 197 6.25 -13.52 -0.24
C GLU A 197 7.62 -13.04 -0.75
N LEU A 198 7.63 -12.03 -1.62
CA LEU A 198 8.89 -11.42 -2.10
C LEU A 198 9.69 -10.83 -0.96
N ILE A 199 9.05 -10.07 -0.07
CA ILE A 199 9.70 -9.48 1.11
C ILE A 199 10.25 -10.58 2.02
N MET A 200 9.45 -11.61 2.30
CA MET A 200 9.85 -12.72 3.16
C MET A 200 11.02 -13.52 2.60
N GLN A 201 11.10 -13.68 1.27
CA GLN A 201 12.24 -14.34 0.63
C GLN A 201 13.53 -13.56 0.82
N GLU A 202 13.52 -12.23 0.68
CA GLU A 202 14.69 -11.38 0.90
C GLU A 202 15.12 -11.35 2.37
N VAL A 203 14.18 -11.24 3.29
CA VAL A 203 14.46 -11.32 4.73
C VAL A 203 15.10 -12.67 5.08
N ARG A 204 14.53 -13.77 4.56
CA ARG A 204 15.08 -15.12 4.78
C ARG A 204 16.47 -15.27 4.18
N ALA A 205 16.69 -14.79 2.95
CA ALA A 205 17.99 -14.84 2.29
C ALA A 205 19.07 -14.14 3.14
N LYS A 206 18.78 -12.94 3.64
CA LYS A 206 19.69 -12.20 4.53
C LYS A 206 19.97 -12.94 5.83
N GLN A 207 18.92 -13.48 6.49
CA GLN A 207 19.07 -14.22 7.75
C GLN A 207 19.91 -15.48 7.60
N LEU A 208 19.72 -16.25 6.53
CA LEU A 208 20.49 -17.46 6.27
C LEU A 208 21.95 -17.12 5.94
N HIS A 209 22.17 -16.16 5.05
CA HIS A 209 23.51 -15.73 4.65
C HIS A 209 24.32 -15.20 5.84
N SER A 210 23.73 -14.36 6.70
CA SER A 210 24.40 -13.80 7.87
C SER A 210 24.83 -14.87 8.89
N ARG A 211 24.12 -16.01 8.91
CA ARG A 211 24.45 -17.18 9.76
C ARG A 211 25.37 -18.19 9.05
N GLN A 212 25.77 -17.92 7.79
CA GLN A 212 26.58 -18.82 6.96
C GLN A 212 25.95 -20.20 6.76
N ILE A 213 24.61 -20.24 6.67
CA ILE A 213 23.83 -21.45 6.40
C ILE A 213 23.01 -21.26 5.12
N SER A 214 22.60 -22.39 4.52
CA SER A 214 21.70 -22.36 3.38
C SER A 214 20.60 -23.41 3.54
N ASP A 215 19.45 -23.13 2.93
CA ASP A 215 18.39 -24.12 2.86
C ASP A 215 18.59 -25.12 1.70
N ALA A 216 17.67 -26.08 1.58
CA ALA A 216 17.72 -27.12 0.56
C ALA A 216 17.63 -26.57 -0.88
N THR A 217 17.06 -25.38 -1.07
CA THR A 217 16.95 -24.70 -2.38
C THR A 217 18.18 -23.86 -2.72
N GLY A 218 19.10 -23.69 -1.76
CA GLY A 218 20.33 -22.93 -1.92
C GLY A 218 20.19 -21.45 -1.52
N VAL A 219 19.07 -21.03 -0.97
CA VAL A 219 18.92 -19.69 -0.41
C VAL A 219 19.90 -19.53 0.78
N GLY A 220 20.61 -18.42 0.83
CA GLY A 220 21.64 -18.14 1.82
C GLY A 220 23.07 -18.43 1.37
N LYS A 221 23.29 -19.14 0.23
CA LYS A 221 24.63 -19.34 -0.33
C LYS A 221 25.22 -18.07 -0.95
N GLN A 222 24.36 -17.27 -1.59
CA GLN A 222 24.77 -16.03 -2.23
C GLN A 222 24.49 -14.85 -1.30
N ALA A 223 25.21 -13.75 -1.50
CA ALA A 223 24.94 -12.51 -0.82
C ALA A 223 23.48 -12.07 -1.11
N PRO A 224 22.76 -11.59 -0.09
CA PRO A 224 21.39 -11.13 -0.27
C PRO A 224 21.34 -9.91 -1.18
N LEU A 225 20.19 -9.68 -1.81
CA LEU A 225 19.98 -8.50 -2.66
C LEU A 225 20.04 -7.21 -1.83
N PHE A 226 19.52 -7.25 -0.60
CA PHE A 226 19.48 -6.12 0.31
C PHE A 226 20.36 -6.34 1.54
N GLU A 227 21.26 -5.40 1.80
CA GLU A 227 22.09 -5.42 3.02
C GLU A 227 21.29 -5.00 4.24
N TYR A 228 20.38 -4.03 4.10
CA TYR A 228 19.58 -3.46 5.17
C TYR A 228 18.11 -3.84 5.02
N ILE A 229 17.65 -4.81 5.84
CA ILE A 229 16.28 -5.33 5.81
C ILE A 229 15.40 -4.79 6.95
N GLU A 230 15.98 -4.17 7.98
CA GLU A 230 15.26 -3.66 9.15
C GLU A 230 15.25 -2.13 9.22
N GLN A 231 16.15 -1.48 8.48
CA GLN A 231 16.31 -0.04 8.52
C GLN A 231 15.75 0.60 7.26
N PRO A 232 14.95 1.68 7.39
CA PRO A 232 14.49 2.42 6.22
C PRO A 232 15.65 3.25 5.64
N CYS A 233 15.63 3.46 4.33
CA CYS A 233 16.56 4.38 3.68
C CYS A 233 16.24 5.85 3.98
N LEU A 234 14.97 6.17 4.16
CA LEU A 234 14.53 7.49 4.59
C LEU A 234 14.33 7.46 6.10
N ALA A 235 15.21 8.14 6.83
CA ALA A 235 15.07 8.31 8.27
C ALA A 235 14.58 9.73 8.57
N SER A 236 13.51 9.84 9.37
CA SER A 236 13.17 11.13 9.97
C SER A 236 14.22 11.49 11.01
N GLN A 237 14.78 12.68 10.95
CA GLN A 237 15.51 13.21 12.09
C GLN A 237 14.55 13.27 13.29
N GLN A 238 15.01 12.80 14.45
CA GLN A 238 14.23 12.83 15.70
C GLN A 238 13.98 14.28 16.14
N GLY A 239 12.98 14.91 15.54
CA GLY A 239 12.39 16.17 15.93
C GLY A 239 10.90 15.97 16.13
N SER A 240 10.30 16.75 17.00
CA SER A 240 8.85 16.73 17.25
C SER A 240 8.06 16.59 15.96
N ALA A 241 7.04 15.74 15.95
CA ALA A 241 6.20 15.44 14.77
C ALA A 241 5.57 16.69 14.12
N ALA A 242 5.65 17.84 14.76
CA ALA A 242 5.10 19.12 14.29
C ALA A 242 5.98 19.86 13.25
N ASP A 243 7.27 19.50 13.10
CA ASP A 243 8.21 20.28 12.29
C ASP A 243 8.69 19.57 11.01
N MET A 244 8.13 18.42 10.66
CA MET A 244 8.62 17.64 9.52
C MET A 244 8.00 18.11 8.20
N GLN A 245 8.69 19.03 7.53
CA GLN A 245 8.52 19.21 6.10
C GLN A 245 9.18 18.02 5.38
N ALA A 246 8.54 17.51 4.32
CA ALA A 246 9.04 16.37 3.52
C ALA A 246 10.46 16.57 2.94
N SER A 247 11.00 17.80 3.02
CA SER A 247 12.36 18.19 2.63
C SER A 247 13.44 17.73 3.60
N ASP A 248 13.11 17.34 4.84
CA ASP A 248 14.10 17.11 5.90
C ASP A 248 14.39 15.63 6.17
N ALA A 249 13.81 14.74 5.36
CA ALA A 249 14.12 13.31 5.42
C ALA A 249 15.54 13.07 4.89
N GLN A 250 16.44 12.64 5.76
CA GLN A 250 17.79 12.28 5.36
C GLN A 250 17.77 10.95 4.62
N LYS A 251 18.12 10.99 3.34
CA LYS A 251 18.29 9.78 2.51
C LYS A 251 19.58 9.05 2.87
N CYS A 252 19.52 7.74 2.95
CA CYS A 252 20.71 6.89 3.15
C CYS A 252 21.71 7.03 1.97
N SER A 253 22.97 6.69 2.23
CA SER A 253 24.06 6.76 1.22
C SER A 253 23.94 5.70 0.12
N ALA A 254 23.29 4.55 0.41
CA ALA A 254 23.17 3.41 -0.48
C ALA A 254 21.72 2.93 -0.61
N PRO A 255 20.84 3.67 -1.30
CA PRO A 255 19.42 3.35 -1.36
C PRO A 255 19.09 1.98 -1.96
N ALA A 256 19.92 1.50 -2.89
CA ALA A 256 19.73 0.19 -3.54
C ALA A 256 20.01 -1.00 -2.60
N GLU A 257 20.66 -0.77 -1.48
CA GLU A 257 20.97 -1.79 -0.49
C GLU A 257 19.92 -1.93 0.62
N HIS A 258 18.88 -1.07 0.59
CA HIS A 258 17.79 -1.08 1.56
C HIS A 258 16.54 -1.75 0.97
N LEU A 259 15.94 -2.68 1.72
CA LEU A 259 14.67 -3.31 1.35
C LEU A 259 13.49 -2.33 1.48
N PHE A 260 13.57 -1.40 2.45
CA PHE A 260 12.51 -0.41 2.72
C PHE A 260 13.03 1.02 2.53
N TRP A 261 12.15 1.85 2.00
CA TRP A 261 12.40 3.28 1.75
C TRP A 261 11.81 4.16 2.82
#